data_e0f092d1c05198811f69fe78386d63b6
#
_entry.id   e0f092d1c05198811f69fe78386d63b6
#
_cell.length_a   1.000
_cell.length_b   1.000
_cell.length_c   1.000
_cell.angle_alpha   90.00
_cell.angle_beta   90.00
_cell.angle_gamma   90.00
#
_symmetry.space_group_name_H-M   'P 1'
#
loop_
_entity.id
_entity.type
_entity.pdbx_description
1 polymer ?
#
loop_
_entity_poly.entity_id
_entity_poly.type
_entity_poly.pdbx_seq_one_letter_code
_entity_poly.pdbx_strand_id
1 'polypeptide(L)'
;MSLFDDDFYSTKVSKRAARESRKGNFAFPYKSGGRKWSNVRIAFVSSITSAIAATLLFGVVFGGGGGIGGGGGSVATAGGVQAVDPLERPIQASAKVRPAVVSVINLQKFALGIGNGKALPEDSEDKGTLREAGVGSGVIISKKDGKAIIVTNFHVIDQAKEVKVVLMNGEARDARIVGKDQITDLAVLEIDAKGIDVVAEIGDSSTLRPAEYIIAIGNPLGLGESVTTGSVSKTKQIVPVSLNQDGVYDWEQEVIQIDASINQGNSGGPLIDLNGRVVGINSMKIADLGVEGIGFAIPINLAMPIVESLIKVGYVPRPYLGVYTMDLEQYWEQKGFQDSQESAGEEGVLPEADKDGAAGEGDVLEDGGAPLKLPDDVYDGVIVLEAVGPAKDAGLLFNDVIVKLDRQSIGSTMELRKYLYSQKKIGDEIEISYYRDGELKKTHFKLGEKQDEE
;
A
#
# COMPACT_ATOMS: atom_id res chain seq x y z
N MET A 1 -32.35 -9.03 19.97
CA MET A 1 -32.68 -10.20 19.11
C MET A 1 -31.47 -10.39 18.21
N SER A 2 -30.57 -11.32 18.58
CA SER A 2 -29.28 -11.53 17.89
C SER A 2 -29.51 -12.12 16.51
N LEU A 3 -28.89 -11.52 15.47
CA LEU A 3 -29.02 -11.92 14.06
C LEU A 3 -27.97 -12.97 13.64
N PHE A 4 -27.26 -13.56 14.59
CA PHE A 4 -26.30 -14.62 14.33
C PHE A 4 -26.68 -15.86 15.15
N ASP A 5 -27.44 -16.75 14.51
CA ASP A 5 -27.68 -18.10 15.03
C ASP A 5 -26.50 -18.98 14.60
N ASP A 6 -25.85 -19.65 15.58
CA ASP A 6 -24.63 -20.48 15.44
C ASP A 6 -24.81 -21.74 14.56
N ASP A 7 -25.97 -21.94 13.95
CA ASP A 7 -26.30 -23.14 13.17
C ASP A 7 -25.80 -23.11 11.70
N PHE A 8 -25.18 -22.03 11.24
CA PHE A 8 -24.76 -21.93 9.84
C PHE A 8 -23.46 -22.70 9.49
N TYR A 9 -22.70 -23.13 10.49
CA TYR A 9 -21.45 -23.89 10.30
C TYR A 9 -21.44 -25.30 10.93
N SER A 10 -22.61 -25.90 11.19
CA SER A 10 -22.68 -27.25 11.73
C SER A 10 -22.48 -28.31 10.63
N THR A 11 -21.33 -29.00 10.67
CA THR A 11 -21.06 -30.20 9.81
C THR A 11 -21.81 -31.46 10.24
N LYS A 12 -22.85 -31.36 11.06
CA LYS A 12 -23.68 -32.50 11.47
C LYS A 12 -24.69 -32.83 10.39
N VAL A 13 -24.33 -33.74 9.48
CA VAL A 13 -25.30 -34.39 8.57
C VAL A 13 -26.35 -35.10 9.40
N SER A 14 -27.64 -34.74 9.25
CA SER A 14 -28.73 -35.34 10.00
C SER A 14 -28.83 -36.82 9.64
N LYS A 15 -28.98 -37.67 10.65
CA LYS A 15 -29.14 -39.14 10.49
C LYS A 15 -30.34 -39.53 9.61
N ARG A 16 -31.21 -38.60 9.29
CA ARG A 16 -32.37 -38.77 8.43
C ARG A 16 -32.01 -38.78 6.93
N ALA A 17 -31.07 -37.93 6.52
CA ALA A 17 -30.59 -37.89 5.11
C ALA A 17 -29.78 -39.16 4.75
N ALA A 18 -29.07 -39.75 5.71
CA ALA A 18 -28.30 -40.98 5.50
C ALA A 18 -29.21 -42.24 5.35
N ARG A 19 -30.50 -42.16 5.75
CA ARG A 19 -31.43 -43.29 5.65
C ARG A 19 -32.20 -43.33 4.34
N GLU A 20 -32.35 -42.25 3.62
CA GLU A 20 -33.02 -42.17 2.33
C GLU A 20 -32.11 -42.54 1.14
N SER A 21 -30.81 -42.42 1.26
CA SER A 21 -29.88 -42.82 0.19
C SER A 21 -29.68 -44.34 0.08
N ARG A 22 -30.28 -45.16 0.99
CA ARG A 22 -30.17 -46.62 0.95
C ARG A 22 -31.36 -47.33 0.32
N LYS A 23 -32.37 -46.65 -0.22
CA LYS A 23 -33.53 -47.26 -0.89
C LYS A 23 -33.67 -46.79 -2.33
N GLY A 24 -32.72 -47.15 -3.17
CA GLY A 24 -32.78 -46.90 -4.60
C GLY A 24 -31.98 -47.95 -5.37
N ASN A 25 -32.27 -49.24 -5.14
CA ASN A 25 -31.80 -50.30 -6.03
C ASN A 25 -32.74 -50.38 -7.25
N PHE A 26 -32.40 -49.65 -8.32
CA PHE A 26 -32.92 -49.95 -9.64
C PHE A 26 -32.08 -51.09 -10.23
N ALA A 27 -32.62 -52.34 -10.10
CA ALA A 27 -32.07 -53.49 -10.78
C ALA A 27 -32.75 -53.59 -12.17
N PHE A 28 -31.98 -53.42 -13.24
CA PHE A 28 -32.40 -53.81 -14.59
C PHE A 28 -32.12 -55.28 -14.76
N PRO A 29 -33.12 -56.12 -15.23
CA PRO A 29 -32.90 -57.51 -15.49
C PRO A 29 -32.08 -57.67 -16.80
N TYR A 30 -30.82 -58.04 -16.71
CA TYR A 30 -30.00 -58.44 -17.84
C TYR A 30 -29.96 -59.99 -17.91
N LYS A 31 -30.50 -60.52 -18.98
CA LYS A 31 -30.40 -61.96 -19.30
C LYS A 31 -28.99 -62.30 -19.70
N SER A 32 -28.30 -63.09 -18.93
CA SER A 32 -26.91 -63.53 -19.20
C SER A 32 -26.94 -64.85 -20.02
N GLY A 33 -26.39 -64.78 -21.19
CA GLY A 33 -25.88 -65.93 -21.93
C GLY A 33 -24.56 -65.56 -22.57
N GLY A 34 -23.42 -65.90 -21.97
CA GLY A 34 -22.12 -65.61 -22.53
C GLY A 34 -21.00 -65.74 -21.50
N ARG A 35 -19.95 -66.45 -21.86
CA ARG A 35 -18.73 -66.76 -21.10
C ARG A 35 -18.18 -65.57 -20.34
N LYS A 36 -18.26 -65.53 -18.99
CA LYS A 36 -17.80 -64.43 -18.12
C LYS A 36 -16.27 -64.28 -18.21
N TRP A 37 -15.80 -63.24 -18.89
CA TRP A 37 -14.43 -62.78 -18.75
C TRP A 37 -14.28 -62.09 -17.40
N SER A 38 -13.13 -62.25 -16.71
CA SER A 38 -12.89 -61.54 -15.46
C SER A 38 -12.78 -60.05 -15.75
N ASN A 39 -13.30 -59.21 -14.85
CA ASN A 39 -13.30 -57.73 -14.97
C ASN A 39 -11.89 -57.16 -15.26
N VAL A 40 -10.88 -57.87 -14.81
CA VAL A 40 -9.46 -57.53 -15.06
C VAL A 40 -9.09 -57.69 -16.55
N ARG A 41 -9.59 -58.77 -17.23
CA ARG A 41 -9.33 -58.95 -18.67
C ARG A 41 -10.07 -57.96 -19.54
N ILE A 42 -11.27 -57.55 -19.15
CA ILE A 42 -12.03 -56.51 -19.86
C ILE A 42 -11.30 -55.14 -19.72
N ALA A 43 -10.83 -54.82 -18.52
CA ALA A 43 -10.07 -53.57 -18.27
C ALA A 43 -8.73 -53.56 -19.09
N PHE A 44 -8.04 -54.71 -19.17
CA PHE A 44 -6.79 -54.77 -19.90
C PHE A 44 -7.01 -54.64 -21.43
N VAL A 45 -8.01 -55.27 -21.99
CA VAL A 45 -8.33 -55.17 -23.42
C VAL A 45 -8.84 -53.77 -23.78
N SER A 46 -9.65 -53.13 -22.94
CA SER A 46 -10.11 -51.77 -23.19
C SER A 46 -8.98 -50.74 -23.12
N SER A 47 -8.03 -50.92 -22.20
CA SER A 47 -6.87 -50.06 -22.08
C SER A 47 -5.94 -50.13 -23.31
N ILE A 48 -5.68 -51.34 -23.81
CA ILE A 48 -4.86 -51.55 -25.00
C ILE A 48 -5.56 -51.01 -26.25
N THR A 49 -6.86 -51.25 -26.42
CA THR A 49 -7.61 -50.73 -27.59
C THR A 49 -7.68 -49.21 -27.58
N SER A 50 -7.82 -48.58 -26.41
CA SER A 50 -7.83 -47.12 -26.29
C SER A 50 -6.44 -46.52 -26.62
N ALA A 51 -5.36 -47.15 -26.17
CA ALA A 51 -4.00 -46.71 -26.50
C ALA A 51 -3.69 -46.83 -28.00
N ILE A 52 -4.09 -47.92 -28.64
CA ILE A 52 -3.93 -48.11 -30.09
C ILE A 52 -4.76 -47.13 -30.90
N ALA A 53 -6.01 -46.88 -30.48
CA ALA A 53 -6.89 -45.90 -31.13
C ALA A 53 -6.33 -44.47 -30.99
N ALA A 54 -5.80 -44.11 -29.82
CA ALA A 54 -5.16 -42.82 -29.60
C ALA A 54 -3.89 -42.63 -30.46
N THR A 55 -3.06 -43.64 -30.56
CA THR A 55 -1.84 -43.58 -31.41
C THR A 55 -2.18 -43.53 -32.89
N LEU A 56 -3.21 -44.26 -33.36
CA LEU A 56 -3.64 -44.19 -34.76
C LEU A 56 -4.29 -42.80 -35.06
N LEU A 57 -5.11 -42.28 -34.13
CA LEU A 57 -5.71 -40.96 -34.29
C LEU A 57 -4.62 -39.85 -34.32
N PHE A 58 -3.63 -39.97 -33.45
CA PHE A 58 -2.51 -39.04 -33.42
C PHE A 58 -1.66 -39.13 -34.72
N GLY A 59 -1.47 -40.37 -35.23
CA GLY A 59 -0.78 -40.59 -36.51
C GLY A 59 -1.54 -40.05 -37.72
N VAL A 60 -2.88 -40.07 -37.71
CA VAL A 60 -3.71 -39.51 -38.80
C VAL A 60 -3.84 -37.99 -38.73
N VAL A 61 -3.93 -37.44 -37.52
CA VAL A 61 -4.10 -35.99 -37.29
C VAL A 61 -2.74 -35.24 -37.44
N PHE A 62 -1.62 -35.88 -37.01
CA PHE A 62 -0.32 -35.24 -37.02
C PHE A 62 0.69 -35.89 -37.97
N GLY A 63 0.39 -37.05 -38.60
CA GLY A 63 1.27 -37.80 -39.47
C GLY A 63 1.01 -37.63 -40.98
N GLY A 64 0.09 -36.76 -41.38
CA GLY A 64 -0.23 -36.53 -42.77
C GLY A 64 0.72 -35.56 -43.46
N GLY A 65 1.88 -36.00 -43.88
CA GLY A 65 2.73 -35.18 -44.74
C GLY A 65 4.25 -35.52 -44.65
N GLY A 66 4.70 -36.55 -45.28
CA GLY A 66 6.14 -36.81 -45.35
C GLY A 66 6.50 -38.06 -46.19
N GLY A 67 6.46 -37.91 -47.52
CA GLY A 67 6.97 -38.89 -48.45
C GLY A 67 8.49 -39.08 -48.28
N ILE A 68 8.93 -40.32 -48.32
CA ILE A 68 10.31 -40.75 -48.41
C ILE A 68 10.87 -40.27 -49.75
N GLY A 69 11.73 -39.25 -49.74
CA GLY A 69 12.46 -38.78 -50.93
C GLY A 69 13.80 -38.21 -50.49
N GLY A 70 14.89 -38.97 -50.70
CA GLY A 70 16.24 -38.50 -50.44
C GLY A 70 16.64 -37.33 -51.35
N GLY A 71 17.16 -36.30 -50.78
CA GLY A 71 17.76 -35.15 -51.48
C GLY A 71 18.37 -34.21 -50.46
N GLY A 72 19.71 -34.19 -50.35
CA GLY A 72 20.45 -33.24 -49.53
C GLY A 72 20.21 -31.82 -50.00
N GLY A 73 19.40 -31.08 -49.27
CA GLY A 73 19.25 -29.65 -49.39
C GLY A 73 19.48 -29.04 -48.04
N SER A 74 20.56 -28.29 -47.86
CA SER A 74 20.81 -27.43 -46.71
C SER A 74 19.65 -26.46 -46.57
N VAL A 75 18.75 -26.76 -45.64
CA VAL A 75 17.74 -25.80 -45.18
C VAL A 75 18.50 -24.66 -44.50
N ALA A 76 18.65 -23.53 -45.21
CA ALA A 76 19.02 -22.28 -44.59
C ALA A 76 18.00 -22.01 -43.47
N THR A 77 18.45 -22.17 -42.26
CA THR A 77 17.75 -21.71 -41.08
C THR A 77 17.58 -20.18 -41.21
N ALA A 78 16.51 -19.73 -41.83
CA ALA A 78 16.05 -18.36 -41.61
C ALA A 78 16.04 -18.18 -40.08
N GLY A 79 16.80 -17.17 -39.60
CA GLY A 79 16.97 -16.92 -38.19
C GLY A 79 15.58 -16.82 -37.51
N GLY A 80 15.16 -17.95 -36.99
CA GLY A 80 13.98 -18.00 -36.15
C GLY A 80 14.27 -17.15 -34.92
N VAL A 81 13.55 -16.03 -34.82
CA VAL A 81 13.36 -15.38 -33.56
C VAL A 81 12.86 -16.51 -32.66
N GLN A 82 13.72 -17.00 -31.76
CA GLN A 82 13.32 -17.95 -30.73
C GLN A 82 12.19 -17.24 -29.97
N ALA A 83 10.96 -17.70 -30.17
CA ALA A 83 9.84 -17.25 -29.35
C ALA A 83 10.23 -17.59 -27.90
N VAL A 84 10.57 -16.56 -27.14
CA VAL A 84 10.87 -16.71 -25.71
C VAL A 84 9.65 -17.37 -25.09
N ASP A 85 9.87 -18.49 -24.38
CA ASP A 85 8.79 -19.18 -23.67
C ASP A 85 8.07 -18.14 -22.82
N PRO A 86 6.73 -18.01 -22.94
CA PRO A 86 5.96 -17.06 -22.15
C PRO A 86 6.22 -17.18 -20.63
N LEU A 87 6.59 -18.36 -20.14
CA LEU A 87 6.98 -18.62 -18.76
C LEU A 87 8.36 -18.06 -18.37
N GLU A 88 9.26 -17.88 -19.34
CA GLU A 88 10.59 -17.32 -19.13
C GLU A 88 10.59 -15.78 -19.02
N ARG A 89 9.58 -15.12 -19.58
CA ARG A 89 9.53 -13.64 -19.59
C ARG A 89 9.53 -13.02 -18.18
N PRO A 90 8.72 -13.47 -17.20
CA PRO A 90 8.76 -12.96 -15.83
C PRO A 90 10.11 -13.16 -15.16
N ILE A 91 10.76 -14.32 -15.40
CA ILE A 91 12.07 -14.66 -14.84
C ILE A 91 13.12 -13.69 -15.38
N GLN A 92 13.15 -13.47 -16.69
CA GLN A 92 14.08 -12.55 -17.34
C GLN A 92 13.84 -11.09 -16.94
N ALA A 93 12.56 -10.66 -16.87
CA ALA A 93 12.20 -9.32 -16.43
C ALA A 93 12.66 -9.05 -15.00
N SER A 94 12.40 -9.98 -14.07
CA SER A 94 12.86 -9.84 -12.69
C SER A 94 14.38 -9.85 -12.59
N ALA A 95 15.07 -10.78 -13.28
CA ALA A 95 16.53 -10.88 -13.27
C ALA A 95 17.22 -9.58 -13.76
N LYS A 96 16.61 -8.87 -14.70
CA LYS A 96 17.11 -7.57 -15.22
C LYS A 96 17.11 -6.48 -14.15
N VAL A 97 16.07 -6.43 -13.30
CA VAL A 97 15.84 -5.32 -12.36
C VAL A 97 16.40 -5.61 -10.97
N ARG A 98 16.43 -6.87 -10.57
CA ARG A 98 16.89 -7.31 -9.23
C ARG A 98 18.19 -6.65 -8.75
N PRO A 99 19.26 -6.49 -9.56
CA PRO A 99 20.49 -5.83 -9.10
C PRO A 99 20.31 -4.36 -8.72
N ALA A 100 19.22 -3.71 -9.16
CA ALA A 100 18.87 -2.35 -8.81
C ALA A 100 17.92 -2.27 -7.59
N VAL A 101 17.45 -3.41 -7.05
CA VAL A 101 16.58 -3.44 -5.87
C VAL A 101 17.42 -3.59 -4.62
N VAL A 102 17.15 -2.75 -3.63
CA VAL A 102 17.92 -2.68 -2.39
C VAL A 102 17.02 -2.88 -1.18
N SER A 103 17.60 -3.33 -0.06
CA SER A 103 16.95 -3.25 1.25
C SER A 103 17.19 -1.86 1.85
N VAL A 104 16.17 -1.30 2.49
CA VAL A 104 16.23 -0.01 3.21
C VAL A 104 15.95 -0.30 4.66
N ILE A 105 16.91 -0.01 5.54
CA ILE A 105 16.85 -0.26 6.98
C ILE A 105 16.71 1.07 7.70
N ASN A 106 15.63 1.23 8.45
CA ASN A 106 15.34 2.37 9.30
C ASN A 106 15.93 2.12 10.69
N LEU A 107 16.85 2.97 11.12
CA LEU A 107 17.47 2.94 12.43
C LEU A 107 16.94 4.10 13.30
N GLN A 108 16.34 3.77 14.43
CA GLN A 108 15.83 4.74 15.39
C GLN A 108 16.57 4.65 16.73
N LYS A 109 16.58 5.75 17.48
CA LYS A 109 17.13 5.76 18.84
C LYS A 109 16.04 5.27 19.80
N PHE A 110 16.31 4.17 20.51
CA PHE A 110 15.49 3.73 21.61
C PHE A 110 16.20 4.09 22.93
N ALA A 111 15.51 4.83 23.79
CA ALA A 111 15.98 5.05 25.14
C ALA A 111 16.07 3.68 25.87
N LEU A 112 17.20 3.36 26.47
CA LEU A 112 17.34 2.20 27.33
C LEU A 112 16.53 2.47 28.60
N GLY A 113 15.28 2.08 28.64
CA GLY A 113 14.46 2.05 29.84
C GLY A 113 15.06 1.05 30.82
N ILE A 114 15.84 1.52 31.78
CA ILE A 114 16.15 0.74 32.99
C ILE A 114 14.81 0.62 33.73
N GLY A 115 14.31 -0.60 33.83
CA GLY A 115 13.02 -0.92 34.43
C GLY A 115 12.82 -0.22 35.78
N ASN A 116 11.91 0.72 35.82
CA ASN A 116 11.16 1.27 36.95
C ASN A 116 10.36 2.53 36.51
N GLY A 117 9.72 2.56 35.37
CA GLY A 117 8.61 3.52 35.10
C GLY A 117 8.89 5.02 35.31
N LYS A 118 10.15 5.45 35.37
CA LYS A 118 10.50 6.87 35.39
C LYS A 118 11.15 7.26 34.06
N ALA A 119 10.47 8.10 33.31
CA ALA A 119 11.06 8.80 32.18
C ALA A 119 12.34 9.49 32.66
N LEU A 120 13.46 9.32 31.94
CA LEU A 120 14.69 10.05 32.18
C LEU A 120 14.47 11.52 31.83
N PRO A 121 15.10 12.48 32.54
CA PRO A 121 15.02 13.89 32.19
C PRO A 121 15.56 14.14 30.78
N GLU A 122 14.93 15.04 30.03
CA GLU A 122 15.28 15.39 28.64
C GLU A 122 16.74 15.86 28.45
N ASP A 123 17.45 16.23 29.51
CA ASP A 123 18.85 16.71 29.51
C ASP A 123 19.89 15.58 29.69
N SER A 124 19.51 14.32 29.75
CA SER A 124 20.51 13.26 29.77
C SER A 124 21.06 13.06 28.35
N GLU A 125 22.38 13.32 28.17
CA GLU A 125 23.15 12.89 26.99
C GLU A 125 23.16 11.35 26.90
N ASP A 126 22.00 10.72 27.01
CA ASP A 126 21.92 9.27 26.98
C ASP A 126 22.10 8.81 25.54
N LYS A 127 23.18 8.09 25.34
CA LYS A 127 23.53 7.39 24.11
C LYS A 127 22.52 6.28 23.85
N GLY A 128 21.28 6.64 23.49
CA GLY A 128 20.28 5.66 23.07
C GLY A 128 20.89 4.79 21.98
N THR A 129 20.73 3.48 22.13
CA THR A 129 21.26 2.51 21.15
C THR A 129 20.40 2.61 19.90
N LEU A 130 21.03 2.81 18.73
CA LEU A 130 20.36 2.68 17.44
C LEU A 130 19.90 1.23 17.25
N ARG A 131 18.65 1.02 16.96
CA ARG A 131 18.06 -0.29 16.66
C ARG A 131 17.25 -0.20 15.37
N GLU A 132 17.13 -1.32 14.69
CA GLU A 132 16.24 -1.45 13.55
C GLU A 132 14.79 -1.28 14.01
N ALA A 133 14.12 -0.25 13.50
CA ALA A 133 12.71 0.02 13.74
C ALA A 133 11.82 -0.49 12.61
N GLY A 134 12.37 -0.58 11.40
CA GLY A 134 11.66 -1.09 10.23
C GLY A 134 12.59 -1.42 9.08
N VAL A 135 12.10 -2.28 8.20
CA VAL A 135 12.81 -2.64 6.96
C VAL A 135 11.83 -2.63 5.80
N GLY A 136 12.26 -2.04 4.71
CA GLY A 136 11.56 -2.03 3.43
C GLY A 136 12.51 -2.23 2.28
N SER A 137 12.06 -1.88 1.10
CA SER A 137 12.83 -1.95 -0.14
C SER A 137 13.00 -0.58 -0.76
N GLY A 138 13.90 -0.50 -1.74
CA GLY A 138 14.09 0.66 -2.59
C GLY A 138 14.54 0.23 -3.97
N VAL A 139 14.45 1.13 -4.93
CA VAL A 139 14.92 0.91 -6.30
C VAL A 139 15.89 2.01 -6.73
N ILE A 140 17.07 1.61 -7.25
CA ILE A 140 18.07 2.52 -7.81
C ILE A 140 17.59 2.98 -9.18
N ILE A 141 17.30 4.27 -9.31
CA ILE A 141 16.75 4.87 -10.53
C ILE A 141 17.76 5.71 -11.32
N SER A 142 18.87 6.08 -10.69
CA SER A 142 19.88 6.92 -11.33
C SER A 142 21.25 6.71 -10.70
N LYS A 143 22.30 6.88 -11.53
CA LYS A 143 23.70 6.89 -11.10
C LYS A 143 24.40 8.03 -11.81
N LYS A 144 24.90 9.01 -11.04
CA LYS A 144 25.58 10.18 -11.57
C LYS A 144 26.59 10.72 -10.54
N ASP A 145 27.73 11.21 -11.00
CA ASP A 145 28.76 11.89 -10.19
C ASP A 145 29.24 11.08 -8.96
N GLY A 146 29.35 9.75 -9.12
CA GLY A 146 29.75 8.85 -8.03
C GLY A 146 28.66 8.55 -7.01
N LYS A 147 27.42 9.00 -7.23
CA LYS A 147 26.27 8.82 -6.37
C LYS A 147 25.19 8.03 -7.06
N ALA A 148 24.47 7.23 -6.30
CA ALA A 148 23.28 6.52 -6.77
C ALA A 148 22.05 7.03 -6.02
N ILE A 149 20.98 7.27 -6.76
CA ILE A 149 19.69 7.75 -6.28
C ILE A 149 18.74 6.56 -6.18
N ILE A 150 18.10 6.44 -5.03
CA ILE A 150 17.16 5.38 -4.69
C ILE A 150 15.82 6.00 -4.37
N VAL A 151 14.74 5.43 -4.91
CA VAL A 151 13.36 5.73 -4.52
C VAL A 151 12.88 4.64 -3.56
N THR A 152 12.21 5.06 -2.50
CA THR A 152 11.53 4.20 -1.53
C THR A 152 10.26 4.87 -1.04
N ASN A 153 9.51 4.26 -0.12
CA ASN A 153 8.37 4.91 0.52
C ASN A 153 8.81 5.78 1.71
N PHE A 154 8.02 6.83 1.98
CA PHE A 154 8.19 7.68 3.16
C PHE A 154 8.07 6.86 4.45
N HIS A 155 7.03 6.03 4.60
CA HIS A 155 6.81 5.25 5.80
C HIS A 155 7.94 4.25 6.12
N VAL A 156 8.74 3.85 5.13
CA VAL A 156 9.91 2.98 5.34
C VAL A 156 11.00 3.71 6.12
N ILE A 157 11.13 5.02 5.94
CA ILE A 157 12.17 5.85 6.57
C ILE A 157 11.64 6.83 7.61
N ASP A 158 10.34 6.73 7.92
CA ASP A 158 9.72 7.64 8.88
C ASP A 158 10.39 7.54 10.25
N GLN A 159 10.63 8.70 10.89
CA GLN A 159 11.34 8.87 12.18
C GLN A 159 12.77 8.28 12.21
N ALA A 160 13.35 7.93 11.04
CA ALA A 160 14.71 7.41 10.99
C ALA A 160 15.73 8.45 11.50
N LYS A 161 16.62 8.04 12.40
CA LYS A 161 17.82 8.82 12.75
C LYS A 161 18.95 8.54 11.79
N GLU A 162 19.07 7.29 11.36
CA GLU A 162 19.99 6.84 10.31
C GLU A 162 19.27 5.88 9.38
N VAL A 163 19.62 5.94 8.11
CA VAL A 163 19.13 5.00 7.10
C VAL A 163 20.31 4.24 6.53
N LYS A 164 20.18 2.91 6.46
CA LYS A 164 21.15 2.05 5.77
C LYS A 164 20.50 1.39 4.58
N VAL A 165 21.28 1.24 3.54
CA VAL A 165 20.90 0.52 2.32
C VAL A 165 21.77 -0.71 2.19
N VAL A 166 21.16 -1.88 1.99
CA VAL A 166 21.88 -3.12 1.71
C VAL A 166 21.66 -3.49 0.25
N LEU A 167 22.76 -3.56 -0.49
CA LEU A 167 22.77 -3.95 -1.90
C LEU A 167 22.54 -5.46 -2.04
N MET A 168 22.22 -5.91 -3.24
CA MET A 168 21.99 -7.32 -3.56
C MET A 168 23.20 -8.25 -3.21
N ASN A 169 24.42 -7.70 -3.24
CA ASN A 169 25.63 -8.45 -2.85
C ASN A 169 25.84 -8.53 -1.32
N GLY A 170 24.90 -8.01 -0.51
CA GLY A 170 24.99 -7.98 0.95
C GLY A 170 25.80 -6.80 1.51
N GLU A 171 26.34 -5.92 0.67
CA GLU A 171 27.09 -4.75 1.11
C GLU A 171 26.16 -3.69 1.69
N ALA A 172 26.35 -3.33 2.96
CA ALA A 172 25.61 -2.28 3.64
C ALA A 172 26.30 -0.92 3.45
N ARG A 173 25.51 0.13 3.18
CA ARG A 173 25.95 1.51 2.99
C ARG A 173 25.08 2.46 3.79
N ASP A 174 25.70 3.50 4.33
CA ASP A 174 24.94 4.61 4.90
C ASP A 174 24.27 5.40 3.78
N ALA A 175 23.01 5.75 3.99
CA ALA A 175 22.21 6.48 3.03
C ALA A 175 21.83 7.85 3.57
N ARG A 176 21.99 8.87 2.73
CA ARG A 176 21.51 10.22 3.02
C ARG A 176 20.10 10.37 2.48
N ILE A 177 19.19 10.85 3.31
CA ILE A 177 17.86 11.28 2.86
C ILE A 177 18.04 12.56 2.04
N VAL A 178 17.68 12.52 0.76
CA VAL A 178 17.72 13.67 -0.16
C VAL A 178 16.47 14.52 0.01
N GLY A 179 15.32 13.86 0.15
CA GLY A 179 14.04 14.47 0.39
C GLY A 179 12.98 13.41 0.65
N LYS A 180 11.87 13.84 1.25
CA LYS A 180 10.75 12.94 1.62
C LYS A 180 9.43 13.67 1.49
N ASP A 181 8.36 12.93 1.23
CA ASP A 181 7.01 13.46 1.10
C ASP A 181 5.98 12.48 1.67
N GLN A 182 5.40 12.85 2.81
CA GLN A 182 4.41 12.05 3.53
C GLN A 182 3.11 11.87 2.75
N ILE A 183 2.70 12.91 1.98
CA ILE A 183 1.41 12.93 1.27
C ILE A 183 1.39 11.90 0.15
N THR A 184 2.50 11.76 -0.60
CA THR A 184 2.61 10.78 -1.68
C THR A 184 3.24 9.47 -1.25
N ASP A 185 3.65 9.38 0.04
CA ASP A 185 4.37 8.23 0.59
C ASP A 185 5.66 7.89 -0.18
N LEU A 186 6.42 8.92 -0.59
CA LEU A 186 7.67 8.76 -1.33
C LEU A 186 8.86 9.39 -0.60
N ALA A 187 10.02 8.77 -0.76
CA ALA A 187 11.29 9.30 -0.30
C ALA A 187 12.41 9.00 -1.29
N VAL A 188 13.41 9.87 -1.29
CA VAL A 188 14.62 9.75 -2.12
C VAL A 188 15.84 9.65 -1.22
N LEU A 189 16.63 8.61 -1.46
CA LEU A 189 17.89 8.37 -0.77
C LEU A 189 19.08 8.47 -1.75
N GLU A 190 20.24 8.82 -1.20
CA GLU A 190 21.50 8.88 -1.93
C GLU A 190 22.55 8.02 -1.21
N ILE A 191 23.25 7.19 -1.98
CA ILE A 191 24.39 6.40 -1.51
C ILE A 191 25.61 6.55 -2.45
N ASP A 192 26.79 6.12 -2.01
CA ASP A 192 27.96 5.95 -2.89
C ASP A 192 27.63 4.96 -4.01
N ALA A 193 27.99 5.29 -5.25
CA ALA A 193 27.67 4.48 -6.44
C ALA A 193 28.74 3.44 -6.80
N LYS A 194 29.78 3.27 -5.98
CA LYS A 194 30.86 2.32 -6.25
C LYS A 194 30.32 0.88 -6.35
N GLY A 195 30.66 0.17 -7.43
CA GLY A 195 30.20 -1.21 -7.63
C GLY A 195 28.72 -1.39 -7.93
N ILE A 196 28.00 -0.31 -8.20
CA ILE A 196 26.62 -0.36 -8.71
C ILE A 196 26.68 -0.35 -10.23
N ASP A 197 26.29 -1.46 -10.87
CA ASP A 197 26.38 -1.62 -12.31
C ASP A 197 25.02 -1.51 -13.01
N VAL A 198 23.92 -1.69 -12.27
CA VAL A 198 22.55 -1.70 -12.81
C VAL A 198 21.73 -0.58 -12.18
N VAL A 199 21.03 0.14 -13.04
CA VAL A 199 20.01 1.13 -12.71
C VAL A 199 18.70 0.66 -13.34
N ALA A 200 17.59 0.76 -12.60
CA ALA A 200 16.30 0.33 -13.10
C ALA A 200 15.82 1.27 -14.23
N GLU A 201 15.29 0.68 -15.29
CA GLU A 201 14.65 1.41 -16.39
C GLU A 201 13.25 1.86 -15.97
N ILE A 202 12.95 3.13 -16.13
CA ILE A 202 11.63 3.69 -15.85
C ILE A 202 10.71 3.41 -17.04
N GLY A 203 9.53 2.85 -16.75
CA GLY A 203 8.48 2.58 -17.72
C GLY A 203 7.44 3.70 -17.79
N ASP A 204 6.25 3.34 -18.24
CA ASP A 204 5.11 4.24 -18.37
C ASP A 204 3.85 3.58 -17.81
N SER A 205 3.41 4.03 -16.63
CA SER A 205 2.21 3.49 -15.96
C SER A 205 0.90 3.83 -16.70
N SER A 206 0.90 4.83 -17.59
CA SER A 206 -0.29 5.18 -18.35
C SER A 206 -0.63 4.16 -19.44
N THR A 207 0.33 3.32 -19.82
CA THR A 207 0.15 2.27 -20.84
C THR A 207 -0.40 0.96 -20.26
N LEU A 208 -0.43 0.82 -18.94
CA LEU A 208 -0.95 -0.37 -18.26
C LEU A 208 -2.42 -0.59 -18.55
N ARG A 209 -2.81 -1.87 -18.60
CA ARG A 209 -4.19 -2.30 -18.83
C ARG A 209 -4.63 -3.29 -17.76
N PRO A 210 -5.89 -3.35 -17.39
CA PRO A 210 -6.41 -4.42 -16.55
C PRO A 210 -6.06 -5.80 -17.12
N ALA A 211 -5.74 -6.75 -16.23
CA ALA A 211 -5.25 -8.10 -16.51
C ALA A 211 -3.83 -8.16 -17.14
N GLU A 212 -3.12 -7.05 -17.25
CA GLU A 212 -1.70 -7.05 -17.66
C GLU A 212 -0.83 -7.64 -16.55
N TYR A 213 0.10 -8.53 -16.93
CA TYR A 213 0.99 -9.21 -15.99
C TYR A 213 2.04 -8.26 -15.43
N ILE A 214 2.22 -8.30 -14.13
CA ILE A 214 3.19 -7.46 -13.39
C ILE A 214 3.95 -8.28 -12.36
N ILE A 215 5.08 -7.75 -11.92
CA ILE A 215 5.95 -8.37 -10.94
C ILE A 215 6.29 -7.31 -9.87
N ALA A 216 6.02 -7.61 -8.62
CA ALA A 216 6.46 -6.80 -7.48
C ALA A 216 7.74 -7.41 -6.89
N ILE A 217 8.76 -6.59 -6.72
CA ILE A 217 10.07 -7.02 -6.22
C ILE A 217 10.40 -6.26 -4.95
N GLY A 218 10.91 -6.98 -3.94
CA GLY A 218 11.49 -6.42 -2.74
C GLY A 218 12.77 -7.15 -2.34
N ASN A 219 13.50 -6.58 -1.40
CA ASN A 219 14.69 -7.16 -0.81
C ASN A 219 14.65 -6.99 0.73
N PRO A 220 13.71 -7.66 1.41
CA PRO A 220 13.61 -7.54 2.85
C PRO A 220 14.87 -8.08 3.52
N LEU A 221 15.46 -7.29 4.42
CA LEU A 221 16.62 -7.67 5.26
C LEU A 221 17.92 -7.95 4.53
N GLY A 222 18.02 -7.77 3.19
CA GLY A 222 19.22 -8.16 2.43
C GLY A 222 19.54 -9.68 2.50
N LEU A 223 18.62 -10.49 3.03
CA LEU A 223 18.79 -11.93 3.21
C LEU A 223 18.19 -12.76 2.08
N GLY A 224 17.54 -12.12 1.13
CA GLY A 224 16.90 -12.78 -0.01
C GLY A 224 15.79 -11.90 -0.57
N GLU A 225 15.59 -12.02 -1.86
CA GLU A 225 14.60 -11.26 -2.59
C GLU A 225 13.20 -11.84 -2.38
N SER A 226 12.23 -10.97 -2.28
CA SER A 226 10.81 -11.29 -2.37
C SER A 226 10.31 -10.88 -3.75
N VAL A 227 9.95 -11.86 -4.57
CA VAL A 227 9.35 -11.64 -5.88
C VAL A 227 7.96 -12.22 -5.88
N THR A 228 6.97 -11.34 -6.05
CA THR A 228 5.57 -11.75 -6.21
C THR A 228 5.07 -11.37 -7.59
N THR A 229 4.21 -12.18 -8.16
CA THR A 229 3.67 -11.98 -9.49
C THR A 229 2.16 -11.89 -9.44
N GLY A 230 1.59 -11.15 -10.36
CA GLY A 230 0.16 -10.99 -10.45
C GLY A 230 -0.24 -10.21 -11.70
N SER A 231 -1.40 -9.62 -11.66
CA SER A 231 -1.95 -8.79 -12.72
C SER A 231 -2.48 -7.45 -12.21
N VAL A 232 -2.58 -6.50 -13.10
CA VAL A 232 -3.23 -5.22 -12.83
C VAL A 232 -4.74 -5.46 -12.71
N SER A 233 -5.30 -5.19 -11.53
CA SER A 233 -6.75 -5.23 -11.30
C SER A 233 -7.43 -3.95 -11.77
N LYS A 234 -6.83 -2.78 -11.41
CA LYS A 234 -7.27 -1.46 -11.88
C LYS A 234 -6.05 -0.56 -12.08
N THR A 235 -6.04 0.19 -13.17
CA THR A 235 -4.94 1.11 -13.50
C THR A 235 -5.01 2.42 -12.75
N LYS A 236 -6.22 2.81 -12.30
CA LYS A 236 -6.50 4.01 -11.51
C LYS A 236 -7.55 3.68 -10.47
N GLN A 237 -7.13 3.59 -9.24
CA GLN A 237 -8.00 3.47 -8.09
C GLN A 237 -7.70 4.63 -7.15
N ILE A 238 -8.73 5.36 -6.75
CA ILE A 238 -8.60 6.34 -5.67
C ILE A 238 -8.86 5.61 -4.36
N VAL A 239 -7.93 5.72 -3.43
CA VAL A 239 -8.04 5.12 -2.10
C VAL A 239 -7.87 6.17 -1.02
N PRO A 240 -8.70 6.16 0.03
CA PRO A 240 -8.49 7.01 1.19
C PRO A 240 -7.25 6.54 1.96
N VAL A 241 -6.47 7.47 2.48
CA VAL A 241 -5.22 7.21 3.21
C VAL A 241 -5.21 8.01 4.50
N SER A 242 -4.84 7.36 5.60
CA SER A 242 -4.49 8.03 6.85
C SER A 242 -3.01 8.43 6.81
N LEU A 243 -2.72 9.73 6.75
CA LEU A 243 -1.34 10.21 6.69
C LEU A 243 -0.59 9.94 8.01
N ASN A 244 -1.29 10.08 9.13
CA ASN A 244 -0.72 9.94 10.47
C ASN A 244 -0.85 8.51 11.05
N GLN A 245 -1.49 7.58 10.33
CA GLN A 245 -1.79 6.21 10.79
C GLN A 245 -2.67 6.14 12.04
N ASP A 246 -3.46 7.18 12.29
CA ASP A 246 -4.41 7.31 13.39
C ASP A 246 -5.81 6.75 13.05
N GLY A 247 -5.98 6.21 11.82
CA GLY A 247 -7.25 5.70 11.32
C GLY A 247 -8.16 6.77 10.71
N VAL A 248 -7.78 8.04 10.78
CA VAL A 248 -8.50 9.15 10.14
C VAL A 248 -8.05 9.28 8.70
N TYR A 249 -8.98 9.16 7.76
CA TYR A 249 -8.69 9.32 6.34
C TYR A 249 -8.66 10.81 5.97
N ASP A 250 -7.47 11.36 5.83
CA ASP A 250 -7.21 12.78 5.61
C ASP A 250 -6.59 13.09 4.24
N TRP A 251 -6.46 12.07 3.39
CA TRP A 251 -5.99 12.19 2.01
C TRP A 251 -6.59 11.11 1.09
N GLU A 252 -6.62 11.39 -0.22
CA GLU A 252 -6.94 10.43 -1.27
C GLU A 252 -5.76 10.25 -2.20
N GLN A 253 -5.36 9.00 -2.46
CA GLN A 253 -4.25 8.68 -3.34
C GLN A 253 -4.70 7.90 -4.58
N GLU A 254 -4.25 8.32 -5.77
CA GLU A 254 -4.38 7.52 -6.99
C GLU A 254 -3.31 6.43 -6.99
N VAL A 255 -3.74 5.17 -7.19
CA VAL A 255 -2.88 3.98 -7.16
C VAL A 255 -3.23 3.00 -8.27
N ILE A 256 -2.29 2.11 -8.58
CA ILE A 256 -2.51 0.90 -9.36
C ILE A 256 -2.93 -0.19 -8.36
N GLN A 257 -4.12 -0.77 -8.54
CA GLN A 257 -4.56 -1.94 -7.80
C GLN A 257 -4.11 -3.20 -8.51
N ILE A 258 -3.53 -4.14 -7.76
CA ILE A 258 -2.95 -5.39 -8.27
C ILE A 258 -3.38 -6.57 -7.38
N ASP A 259 -3.28 -7.78 -7.91
CA ASP A 259 -3.48 -9.03 -7.15
C ASP A 259 -2.17 -9.72 -6.73
N ALA A 260 -1.01 -9.13 -7.11
CA ALA A 260 0.27 -9.55 -6.55
C ALA A 260 0.33 -9.22 -5.06
N SER A 261 0.81 -10.16 -4.24
CA SER A 261 0.90 -9.96 -2.79
C SER A 261 1.92 -8.88 -2.46
N ILE A 262 1.46 -7.81 -1.80
CA ILE A 262 2.28 -6.76 -1.21
C ILE A 262 2.34 -6.99 0.29
N ASN A 263 3.54 -7.24 0.81
CA ASN A 263 3.80 -7.56 2.21
C ASN A 263 4.93 -6.71 2.75
N GLN A 264 5.12 -6.76 4.06
CA GLN A 264 6.28 -6.15 4.71
C GLN A 264 7.56 -6.66 4.06
N GLY A 265 8.35 -5.73 3.52
CA GLY A 265 9.61 -6.01 2.83
C GLY A 265 9.61 -5.76 1.33
N ASN A 266 8.49 -5.79 0.59
CA ASN A 266 8.46 -5.31 -0.79
C ASN A 266 7.94 -3.86 -0.94
N SER A 267 7.45 -3.26 0.14
CA SER A 267 7.11 -1.83 0.19
C SER A 267 8.33 -0.95 -0.10
N GLY A 268 8.18 0.04 -0.97
CA GLY A 268 9.26 0.88 -1.50
C GLY A 268 10.04 0.28 -2.66
N GLY A 269 9.88 -1.03 -2.91
CA GLY A 269 10.43 -1.70 -4.08
C GLY A 269 9.63 -1.46 -5.36
N PRO A 270 10.18 -1.82 -6.53
CA PRO A 270 9.53 -1.58 -7.81
C PRO A 270 8.41 -2.57 -8.12
N LEU A 271 7.34 -2.07 -8.75
CA LEU A 271 6.42 -2.83 -9.58
C LEU A 271 6.92 -2.75 -11.02
N ILE A 272 7.14 -3.88 -11.69
CA ILE A 272 7.69 -3.91 -13.05
C ILE A 272 6.77 -4.60 -14.05
N ASP A 273 6.91 -4.20 -15.32
CA ASP A 273 6.29 -4.89 -16.46
C ASP A 273 7.15 -6.10 -16.92
N LEU A 274 6.64 -6.88 -17.89
CA LEU A 274 7.35 -8.03 -18.44
C LEU A 274 8.59 -7.67 -19.30
N ASN A 275 8.91 -6.40 -19.50
CA ASN A 275 10.14 -5.92 -20.11
C ASN A 275 11.19 -5.52 -19.06
N GLY A 276 10.85 -5.63 -17.77
CA GLY A 276 11.71 -5.21 -16.67
C GLY A 276 11.79 -3.68 -16.55
N ARG A 277 10.72 -2.96 -16.82
CA ARG A 277 10.63 -1.51 -16.63
C ARG A 277 9.76 -1.22 -15.42
N VAL A 278 10.17 -0.26 -14.59
CA VAL A 278 9.44 0.15 -13.40
C VAL A 278 8.20 0.92 -13.80
N VAL A 279 7.02 0.40 -13.46
CA VAL A 279 5.71 1.01 -13.74
C VAL A 279 5.01 1.51 -12.48
N GLY A 280 5.57 1.20 -11.29
CA GLY A 280 5.06 1.70 -10.01
C GLY A 280 6.03 1.45 -8.86
N ILE A 281 5.73 2.03 -7.69
CA ILE A 281 6.40 1.79 -6.42
C ILE A 281 5.40 1.09 -5.49
N ASN A 282 5.74 -0.11 -5.03
CA ASN A 282 4.87 -0.89 -4.14
C ASN A 282 4.66 -0.15 -2.81
N SER A 283 3.44 -0.09 -2.27
CA SER A 283 3.18 0.51 -0.97
C SER A 283 2.23 -0.36 -0.14
N MET A 284 2.70 -0.78 1.04
CA MET A 284 1.91 -1.53 2.00
C MET A 284 1.01 -0.62 2.85
N LYS A 285 1.41 0.65 3.08
CA LYS A 285 0.60 1.62 3.85
C LYS A 285 -0.82 1.75 3.30
N ILE A 286 -0.96 1.63 1.99
CA ILE A 286 -2.24 1.75 1.29
C ILE A 286 -3.03 0.43 1.35
N ALA A 287 -2.35 -0.71 1.58
CA ALA A 287 -2.96 -2.04 1.65
C ALA A 287 -3.65 -2.35 3.00
N ASP A 288 -3.51 -1.46 3.99
CA ASP A 288 -4.01 -1.65 5.37
C ASP A 288 -5.55 -1.59 5.49
N LEU A 289 -6.25 -1.63 4.35
CA LEU A 289 -7.71 -1.78 4.26
C LEU A 289 -8.21 -3.18 4.68
N GLY A 290 -7.32 -4.06 5.17
CA GLY A 290 -7.67 -5.36 5.75
C GLY A 290 -8.23 -6.41 4.78
N VAL A 291 -8.08 -6.21 3.47
CA VAL A 291 -8.57 -7.13 2.44
C VAL A 291 -7.41 -7.95 1.87
N GLU A 292 -7.37 -9.24 2.17
CA GLU A 292 -6.39 -10.15 1.58
C GLU A 292 -6.52 -10.25 0.05
N GLY A 293 -5.38 -10.33 -0.65
CA GLY A 293 -5.33 -10.48 -2.10
C GLY A 293 -5.48 -9.17 -2.88
N ILE A 294 -5.43 -8.02 -2.22
CA ILE A 294 -5.37 -6.70 -2.85
C ILE A 294 -4.05 -6.03 -2.49
N GLY A 295 -3.25 -5.71 -3.52
CA GLY A 295 -2.03 -4.93 -3.41
C GLY A 295 -2.18 -3.58 -4.10
N PHE A 296 -1.34 -2.61 -3.71
CA PHE A 296 -1.33 -1.29 -4.31
C PHE A 296 0.09 -0.84 -4.64
N ALA A 297 0.20 -0.07 -5.72
CA ALA A 297 1.44 0.59 -6.09
C ALA A 297 1.19 2.03 -6.54
N ILE A 298 2.09 2.93 -6.19
CA ILE A 298 2.07 4.31 -6.65
C ILE A 298 2.48 4.33 -8.12
N PRO A 299 1.66 4.85 -9.05
CA PRO A 299 1.98 4.90 -10.47
C PRO A 299 3.30 5.65 -10.72
N ILE A 300 4.17 5.09 -11.55
CA ILE A 300 5.50 5.70 -11.78
C ILE A 300 5.40 7.09 -12.41
N ASN A 301 4.38 7.34 -13.26
CA ASN A 301 4.18 8.65 -13.86
C ASN A 301 3.76 9.72 -12.85
N LEU A 302 3.15 9.34 -11.72
CA LEU A 302 2.87 10.23 -10.61
C LEU A 302 4.07 10.36 -9.67
N ALA A 303 4.84 9.28 -9.50
CA ALA A 303 6.00 9.26 -8.61
C ALA A 303 7.16 10.12 -9.15
N MET A 304 7.48 10.03 -10.45
CA MET A 304 8.68 10.68 -10.99
C MET A 304 8.71 12.21 -10.85
N PRO A 305 7.63 12.99 -11.10
CA PRO A 305 7.63 14.43 -10.84
C PRO A 305 7.90 14.78 -9.37
N ILE A 306 7.39 13.97 -8.44
CA ILE A 306 7.64 14.10 -7.00
C ILE A 306 9.13 13.82 -6.70
N VAL A 307 9.64 12.71 -7.19
CA VAL A 307 11.07 12.33 -7.06
C VAL A 307 11.99 13.42 -7.58
N GLU A 308 11.68 14.01 -8.75
CA GLU A 308 12.45 15.11 -9.32
C GLU A 308 12.43 16.35 -8.41
N SER A 309 11.28 16.66 -7.79
CA SER A 309 11.18 17.76 -6.81
C SER A 309 12.03 17.46 -5.57
N LEU A 310 11.93 16.24 -5.02
CA LEU A 310 12.71 15.82 -3.86
C LEU A 310 14.22 15.87 -4.13
N ILE A 311 14.67 15.49 -5.33
CA ILE A 311 16.09 15.60 -5.73
C ILE A 311 16.53 17.06 -5.83
N LYS A 312 15.67 17.94 -6.36
CA LYS A 312 16.03 19.31 -6.69
C LYS A 312 16.03 20.24 -5.47
N VAL A 313 15.01 20.13 -4.62
CA VAL A 313 14.76 21.06 -3.51
C VAL A 313 14.61 20.38 -2.14
N GLY A 314 14.53 19.06 -2.08
CA GLY A 314 14.40 18.29 -0.83
C GLY A 314 12.97 18.02 -0.39
N TYR A 315 11.98 18.71 -0.94
CA TYR A 315 10.57 18.61 -0.60
C TYR A 315 9.67 18.84 -1.82
N VAL A 316 8.38 18.68 -1.65
CA VAL A 316 7.37 18.97 -2.68
C VAL A 316 6.69 20.30 -2.37
N PRO A 317 6.94 21.36 -3.15
CA PRO A 317 6.32 22.66 -2.93
C PRO A 317 4.79 22.56 -3.04
N ARG A 318 4.07 22.93 -1.99
CA ARG A 318 2.59 22.94 -1.95
C ARG A 318 2.08 24.26 -1.35
N PRO A 319 0.89 24.73 -1.83
CA PRO A 319 0.26 25.88 -1.21
C PRO A 319 -0.10 25.58 0.23
N TYR A 320 0.26 26.47 1.13
CA TYR A 320 0.13 26.33 2.56
C TYR A 320 -0.82 27.36 3.15
N LEU A 321 -1.83 26.86 3.86
CA LEU A 321 -2.80 27.69 4.55
C LEU A 321 -2.31 28.16 5.91
N GLY A 322 -1.64 27.30 6.65
CA GLY A 322 -1.14 27.57 7.99
C GLY A 322 -2.15 27.25 9.08
N VAL A 323 -2.85 26.12 8.97
CA VAL A 323 -3.77 25.64 10.00
C VAL A 323 -3.49 24.18 10.35
N TYR A 324 -3.55 23.85 11.63
CA TYR A 324 -3.74 22.50 12.14
C TYR A 324 -5.23 22.29 12.37
N THR A 325 -5.75 21.17 11.93
CA THR A 325 -7.21 21.00 11.80
C THR A 325 -7.67 19.64 12.27
N MET A 326 -8.95 19.57 12.66
CA MET A 326 -9.71 18.36 12.93
C MET A 326 -11.06 18.48 12.23
N ASP A 327 -11.61 17.37 11.76
CA ASP A 327 -12.95 17.35 11.19
C ASP A 327 -14.00 17.57 12.27
N LEU A 328 -15.03 18.36 11.97
CA LEU A 328 -16.09 18.70 12.93
C LEU A 328 -16.85 17.46 13.40
N GLU A 329 -17.06 16.47 12.51
CA GLU A 329 -17.66 15.19 12.85
C GLU A 329 -16.85 14.45 13.93
N GLN A 330 -15.53 14.36 13.74
CA GLN A 330 -14.61 13.73 14.69
C GLN A 330 -14.61 14.43 16.06
N TYR A 331 -14.68 15.78 16.07
CA TYR A 331 -14.79 16.54 17.31
C TYR A 331 -16.06 16.17 18.10
N TRP A 332 -17.22 16.06 17.43
CA TRP A 332 -18.46 15.68 18.08
C TRP A 332 -18.47 14.23 18.58
N GLU A 333 -17.86 13.32 17.84
CA GLU A 333 -17.70 11.93 18.27
C GLU A 333 -16.86 11.84 19.56
N GLN A 334 -15.72 12.53 19.60
CA GLN A 334 -14.84 12.55 20.78
C GLN A 334 -15.56 13.17 21.99
N LYS A 335 -16.27 14.27 21.78
CA LYS A 335 -17.02 14.94 22.85
C LYS A 335 -18.16 14.09 23.38
N GLY A 336 -18.95 13.45 22.50
CA GLY A 336 -20.01 12.54 22.91
C GLY A 336 -19.51 11.33 23.71
N PHE A 337 -18.28 10.88 23.43
CA PHE A 337 -17.63 9.83 24.19
C PHE A 337 -17.17 10.31 25.58
N GLN A 338 -16.65 11.53 25.71
CA GLN A 338 -16.28 12.15 27.00
C GLN A 338 -17.50 12.37 27.88
N ASP A 339 -18.56 12.98 27.35
CA ASP A 339 -19.81 13.24 28.09
C ASP A 339 -20.45 11.94 28.60
N SER A 340 -20.32 10.84 27.84
CA SER A 340 -20.81 9.52 28.24
C SER A 340 -19.97 8.86 29.36
N GLN A 341 -18.66 9.11 29.39
CA GLN A 341 -17.78 8.63 30.46
C GLN A 341 -18.00 9.43 31.77
N GLU A 342 -18.15 10.75 31.70
CA GLU A 342 -18.44 11.59 32.87
C GLU A 342 -19.78 11.20 33.50
N SER A 343 -20.81 10.98 32.70
CA SER A 343 -22.13 10.55 33.19
C SER A 343 -22.12 9.13 33.78
N ALA A 344 -21.24 8.23 33.34
CA ALA A 344 -21.07 6.88 33.89
C ALA A 344 -20.24 6.85 35.19
N GLY A 345 -19.38 7.86 35.40
CA GLY A 345 -18.55 8.00 36.60
C GLY A 345 -19.30 8.46 37.86
N GLU A 346 -20.49 9.06 37.72
CA GLU A 346 -21.30 9.51 38.86
C GLU A 346 -22.16 8.40 39.51
N GLU A 347 -22.33 7.24 38.91
CA GLU A 347 -23.18 6.14 39.42
C GLU A 347 -22.47 4.84 39.80
N GLY A 348 -21.15 4.75 39.85
CA GLY A 348 -20.52 3.47 40.13
C GLY A 348 -19.15 3.51 40.81
N VAL A 349 -19.09 3.01 42.04
CA VAL A 349 -17.84 2.55 42.71
C VAL A 349 -17.21 1.51 41.79
N LEU A 350 -16.16 1.86 41.08
CA LEU A 350 -15.37 0.90 40.28
C LEU A 350 -14.50 0.03 41.19
N PRO A 351 -14.41 -1.29 40.93
CA PRO A 351 -13.38 -2.12 41.55
C PRO A 351 -12.00 -1.68 41.04
N GLU A 352 -11.04 -1.58 41.95
CA GLU A 352 -9.62 -1.36 41.59
C GLU A 352 -9.18 -2.40 40.55
N ALA A 353 -9.03 -1.95 39.30
CA ALA A 353 -8.41 -2.75 38.28
C ALA A 353 -6.92 -2.41 38.19
N ASP A 354 -6.11 -3.45 38.13
CA ASP A 354 -4.66 -3.42 38.08
C ASP A 354 -4.11 -2.45 37.02
N LYS A 355 -3.27 -1.54 37.48
CA LYS A 355 -2.53 -0.59 36.65
C LYS A 355 -1.32 -1.23 35.99
N ASP A 356 -1.51 -2.13 35.05
CA ASP A 356 -0.44 -2.60 34.17
C ASP A 356 -0.99 -2.87 32.76
N GLY A 357 -1.20 -1.82 31.99
CA GLY A 357 -1.52 -1.89 30.58
C GLY A 357 -1.23 -0.55 29.92
N ALA A 358 -0.15 -0.50 29.14
CA ALA A 358 0.25 0.66 28.37
C ALA A 358 -0.84 1.03 27.38
N ALA A 359 -1.65 2.02 27.75
CA ALA A 359 -2.46 2.79 26.81
C ALA A 359 -1.55 3.88 26.22
N GLY A 360 -1.45 3.95 24.89
CA GLY A 360 -0.77 5.03 24.21
C GLY A 360 -1.38 6.36 24.64
N GLU A 361 -0.52 7.31 24.99
CA GLU A 361 -0.89 8.68 25.23
C GLU A 361 -1.43 9.30 23.92
N GLY A 362 -2.75 9.18 23.71
CA GLY A 362 -3.46 10.11 22.87
C GLY A 362 -3.50 11.42 23.62
N ASP A 363 -2.99 12.50 23.02
CA ASP A 363 -3.10 13.85 23.53
C ASP A 363 -4.57 14.14 23.86
N VAL A 364 -4.91 14.03 25.14
CA VAL A 364 -6.20 14.50 25.67
C VAL A 364 -6.12 16.00 25.55
N LEU A 365 -6.93 16.57 24.64
CA LEU A 365 -7.14 18.00 24.59
C LEU A 365 -7.64 18.43 25.98
N GLU A 366 -6.77 19.04 26.80
CA GLU A 366 -7.20 19.68 28.04
C GLU A 366 -8.26 20.73 27.66
N ASP A 367 -9.52 20.47 28.01
CA ASP A 367 -10.67 21.34 27.77
C ASP A 367 -10.56 22.63 28.61
N GLY A 368 -9.73 23.57 28.13
CA GLY A 368 -9.63 24.93 28.64
C GLY A 368 -10.37 25.96 27.78
N GLY A 369 -11.04 25.52 26.70
CA GLY A 369 -11.69 26.38 25.73
C GLY A 369 -13.21 26.50 25.96
N ALA A 370 -13.79 27.69 25.66
CA ALA A 370 -15.23 27.88 25.64
C ALA A 370 -15.88 26.85 24.68
N PRO A 371 -17.08 26.32 25.02
CA PRO A 371 -17.77 25.36 24.19
C PRO A 371 -17.97 25.89 22.76
N LEU A 372 -17.74 25.05 21.77
CA LEU A 372 -17.91 25.39 20.36
C LEU A 372 -19.37 25.83 20.12
N LYS A 373 -19.57 27.05 19.60
CA LYS A 373 -20.88 27.58 19.26
C LYS A 373 -21.04 27.61 17.75
N LEU A 374 -22.01 26.86 17.25
CA LEU A 374 -22.35 26.80 15.82
C LEU A 374 -23.86 26.94 15.64
N PRO A 375 -24.36 27.44 14.49
CA PRO A 375 -25.75 27.31 14.11
C PRO A 375 -26.18 25.85 14.00
N ASP A 376 -27.44 25.55 14.29
CA ASP A 376 -28.02 24.20 14.31
C ASP A 376 -28.01 23.50 12.95
N ASP A 377 -27.77 24.22 11.86
CA ASP A 377 -27.70 23.73 10.49
C ASP A 377 -26.27 23.48 10.00
N VAL A 378 -25.25 23.64 10.86
CA VAL A 378 -23.84 23.40 10.54
C VAL A 378 -23.37 22.07 11.15
N TYR A 379 -23.33 21.03 10.33
CA TYR A 379 -22.92 19.69 10.74
C TYR A 379 -21.53 19.31 10.26
N ASP A 380 -21.08 19.92 9.14
CA ASP A 380 -19.83 19.62 8.46
C ASP A 380 -18.91 20.85 8.49
N GLY A 381 -17.61 20.61 8.54
CA GLY A 381 -16.60 21.66 8.56
C GLY A 381 -15.29 21.19 9.16
N VAL A 382 -14.32 22.10 9.23
CA VAL A 382 -12.98 21.82 9.70
C VAL A 382 -12.62 22.79 10.82
N ILE A 383 -12.41 22.26 12.04
CA ILE A 383 -12.06 23.04 13.22
C ILE A 383 -10.56 23.40 13.14
N VAL A 384 -10.23 24.66 13.40
CA VAL A 384 -8.87 25.14 13.56
C VAL A 384 -8.40 24.84 14.98
N LEU A 385 -7.45 23.91 15.12
CA LEU A 385 -6.79 23.61 16.40
C LEU A 385 -5.66 24.60 16.67
N GLU A 386 -4.95 25.02 15.62
CA GLU A 386 -3.91 26.01 15.69
C GLU A 386 -3.80 26.75 14.35
N ALA A 387 -3.60 28.06 14.38
CA ALA A 387 -3.29 28.86 13.21
C ALA A 387 -1.86 29.39 13.30
N VAL A 388 -1.06 29.18 12.24
CA VAL A 388 0.32 29.61 12.11
C VAL A 388 0.53 30.32 10.78
N GLY A 389 1.62 31.09 10.64
CA GLY A 389 1.96 31.76 9.39
C GLY A 389 0.78 32.51 8.75
N PRO A 390 0.46 32.28 7.46
CA PRO A 390 -0.55 33.07 6.72
C PRO A 390 -1.93 33.11 7.39
N ALA A 391 -2.40 31.98 7.92
CA ALA A 391 -3.71 31.90 8.59
C ALA A 391 -3.74 32.71 9.88
N LYS A 392 -2.67 32.65 10.69
CA LYS A 392 -2.52 33.44 11.92
C LYS A 392 -2.48 34.94 11.63
N ASP A 393 -1.71 35.33 10.61
CA ASP A 393 -1.60 36.73 10.18
C ASP A 393 -2.95 37.29 9.67
N ALA A 394 -3.76 36.40 9.07
CA ALA A 394 -5.11 36.72 8.61
C ALA A 394 -6.18 36.71 9.73
N GLY A 395 -5.77 36.39 10.98
CA GLY A 395 -6.63 36.45 12.16
C GLY A 395 -7.51 35.21 12.39
N LEU A 396 -7.16 34.04 11.80
CA LEU A 396 -7.77 32.78 12.21
C LEU A 396 -7.29 32.39 13.61
N LEU A 397 -8.17 31.80 14.40
CA LEU A 397 -7.94 31.48 15.81
C LEU A 397 -8.36 30.02 16.09
N PHE A 398 -7.95 29.52 17.25
CA PHE A 398 -8.48 28.28 17.81
C PHE A 398 -10.00 28.29 17.89
N ASN A 399 -10.63 27.14 17.60
CA ASN A 399 -12.09 26.96 17.54
C ASN A 399 -12.82 27.69 16.39
N ASP A 400 -12.13 28.28 15.43
CA ASP A 400 -12.77 28.68 14.17
C ASP A 400 -13.17 27.43 13.39
N VAL A 401 -14.36 27.39 12.81
CA VAL A 401 -14.82 26.27 11.97
C VAL A 401 -14.88 26.72 10.52
N ILE A 402 -13.92 26.26 9.71
CA ILE A 402 -13.85 26.54 8.28
C ILE A 402 -14.92 25.73 7.57
N VAL A 403 -15.78 26.39 6.79
CA VAL A 403 -16.88 25.78 6.04
C VAL A 403 -16.82 26.04 4.53
N LYS A 404 -15.99 27.01 4.08
CA LYS A 404 -15.77 27.28 2.65
C LYS A 404 -14.37 27.80 2.39
N LEU A 405 -13.81 27.38 1.25
CA LEU A 405 -12.65 27.98 0.62
C LEU A 405 -13.10 28.55 -0.74
N ASP A 406 -12.96 29.86 -0.90
CA ASP A 406 -13.56 30.63 -2.01
C ASP A 406 -15.07 30.32 -2.15
N ARG A 407 -15.47 29.65 -3.24
CA ARG A 407 -16.86 29.26 -3.48
C ARG A 407 -17.17 27.80 -3.16
N GLN A 408 -16.15 27.00 -2.80
CA GLN A 408 -16.27 25.58 -2.54
C GLN A 408 -16.61 25.36 -1.06
N SER A 409 -17.69 24.63 -0.78
CA SER A 409 -17.98 24.15 0.56
C SER A 409 -16.95 23.09 0.96
N ILE A 410 -16.56 23.10 2.23
CA ILE A 410 -15.54 22.22 2.81
C ILE A 410 -16.16 21.57 4.06
N GLY A 411 -16.30 20.25 4.03
CA GLY A 411 -16.83 19.44 5.12
C GLY A 411 -15.75 18.67 5.89
N SER A 412 -14.54 18.50 5.33
CA SER A 412 -13.47 17.72 5.94
C SER A 412 -12.07 18.27 5.62
N THR A 413 -11.08 17.87 6.42
CA THR A 413 -9.66 18.16 6.19
C THR A 413 -9.19 17.59 4.84
N MET A 414 -9.72 16.44 4.43
CA MET A 414 -9.45 15.84 3.12
C MET A 414 -9.93 16.76 1.99
N GLU A 415 -11.16 17.28 2.06
CA GLU A 415 -11.68 18.21 1.05
C GLU A 415 -10.91 19.52 1.01
N LEU A 416 -10.52 20.03 2.18
CA LEU A 416 -9.68 21.22 2.31
C LEU A 416 -8.34 21.01 1.56
N ARG A 417 -7.63 19.93 1.85
CA ARG A 417 -6.34 19.61 1.20
C ARG A 417 -6.51 19.38 -0.30
N LYS A 418 -7.55 18.64 -0.71
CA LYS A 418 -7.86 18.37 -2.12
C LYS A 418 -8.10 19.67 -2.89
N TYR A 419 -8.87 20.60 -2.32
CA TYR A 419 -9.08 21.92 -2.93
C TYR A 419 -7.76 22.69 -3.07
N LEU A 420 -6.97 22.81 -2.00
CA LEU A 420 -5.71 23.54 -2.02
C LEU A 420 -4.75 22.99 -3.08
N TYR A 421 -4.51 21.68 -3.08
CA TYR A 421 -3.47 21.10 -3.95
C TYR A 421 -3.90 20.92 -5.39
N SER A 422 -5.21 20.88 -5.69
CA SER A 422 -5.72 20.75 -7.06
C SER A 422 -6.07 22.08 -7.72
N GLN A 423 -6.47 23.10 -6.97
CA GLN A 423 -7.02 24.35 -7.47
C GLN A 423 -6.19 25.59 -7.21
N LYS A 424 -5.19 25.50 -6.32
CA LYS A 424 -4.39 26.63 -5.86
C LYS A 424 -2.90 26.41 -6.08
N LYS A 425 -2.18 27.54 -6.14
CA LYS A 425 -0.71 27.59 -6.19
C LYS A 425 -0.19 28.44 -5.04
N ILE A 426 1.09 28.28 -4.75
CA ILE A 426 1.80 29.13 -3.78
C ILE A 426 1.69 30.58 -4.23
N GLY A 427 1.29 31.46 -3.32
CA GLY A 427 1.08 32.89 -3.57
C GLY A 427 -0.30 33.28 -4.10
N ASP A 428 -1.17 32.31 -4.44
CA ASP A 428 -2.56 32.62 -4.81
C ASP A 428 -3.32 33.19 -3.63
N GLU A 429 -4.29 34.08 -3.90
CA GLU A 429 -5.24 34.56 -2.90
C GLU A 429 -6.31 33.52 -2.66
N ILE A 430 -6.76 33.40 -1.39
CA ILE A 430 -7.84 32.55 -0.97
C ILE A 430 -8.79 33.31 -0.03
N GLU A 431 -10.09 33.15 -0.23
CA GLU A 431 -11.15 33.61 0.71
C GLU A 431 -11.55 32.41 1.58
N ILE A 432 -11.55 32.59 2.90
CA ILE A 432 -12.00 31.58 3.86
C ILE A 432 -13.28 32.09 4.52
N SER A 433 -14.34 31.27 4.48
CA SER A 433 -15.54 31.49 5.28
C SER A 433 -15.53 30.53 6.46
N TYR A 434 -15.68 31.05 7.66
CA TYR A 434 -15.60 30.28 8.90
C TYR A 434 -16.59 30.81 9.94
N TYR A 435 -17.00 29.95 10.86
CA TYR A 435 -17.78 30.33 12.02
C TYR A 435 -16.86 30.58 13.21
N ARG A 436 -17.14 31.66 13.95
CA ARG A 436 -16.54 32.00 15.26
C ARG A 436 -17.66 32.48 16.18
N ASP A 437 -17.84 31.85 17.32
CA ASP A 437 -18.92 32.15 18.29
C ASP A 437 -20.33 32.14 17.68
N GLY A 438 -20.60 31.27 16.70
CA GLY A 438 -21.88 31.17 16.01
C GLY A 438 -22.08 32.16 14.87
N GLU A 439 -21.15 33.07 14.62
CA GLU A 439 -21.22 34.06 13.55
C GLU A 439 -20.39 33.68 12.36
N LEU A 440 -20.99 33.74 11.16
CA LEU A 440 -20.24 33.51 9.90
C LEU A 440 -19.35 34.71 9.59
N LYS A 441 -18.05 34.48 9.49
CA LYS A 441 -17.02 35.47 9.20
C LYS A 441 -16.26 35.08 7.91
N LYS A 442 -15.56 36.05 7.34
CA LYS A 442 -14.72 35.86 6.17
C LYS A 442 -13.37 36.54 6.37
N THR A 443 -12.35 35.89 5.89
CA THR A 443 -11.01 36.48 5.76
C THR A 443 -10.42 36.09 4.42
N HIS A 444 -9.42 36.84 3.94
CA HIS A 444 -8.70 36.53 2.71
C HIS A 444 -7.23 36.88 2.87
N PHE A 445 -6.38 36.04 2.32
CA PHE A 445 -4.93 36.20 2.37
C PHE A 445 -4.26 35.39 1.25
N LYS A 446 -2.94 35.57 1.11
CA LYS A 446 -2.14 34.82 0.16
C LYS A 446 -1.62 33.55 0.78
N LEU A 447 -1.74 32.44 0.05
CA LEU A 447 -1.19 31.15 0.42
C LEU A 447 0.34 31.21 0.47
N GLY A 448 0.89 30.69 1.53
CA GLY A 448 2.33 30.51 1.69
C GLY A 448 2.85 29.25 1.03
N GLU A 449 4.10 28.95 1.27
CA GLU A 449 4.75 27.69 0.98
C GLU A 449 5.05 26.97 2.30
N LYS A 450 4.67 25.69 2.42
CA LYS A 450 5.08 24.90 3.58
C LYS A 450 6.57 24.64 3.45
N GLN A 451 7.35 25.25 4.34
CA GLN A 451 8.73 24.85 4.58
C GLN A 451 8.69 23.80 5.70
N ASP A 452 9.18 22.60 5.43
CA ASP A 452 9.34 21.62 6.51
C ASP A 452 10.32 22.22 7.53
N GLU A 453 9.88 22.37 8.77
CA GLU A 453 10.76 22.69 9.89
C GLU A 453 11.75 21.53 10.03
N GLU A 454 13.05 21.85 10.09
CA GLU A 454 14.18 20.92 10.25
C GLU A 454 14.08 20.04 11.50
#